data_dbbffacff3fc7322ac5c8cfba6bee71a
#
_entry.id   dbbffacff3fc7322ac5c8cfba6bee71a
#
_cell.length_a   1.000
_cell.length_b   1.000
_cell.length_c   1.000
_cell.angle_alpha   90.00
_cell.angle_beta   90.00
_cell.angle_gamma   90.00
#
_symmetry.space_group_name_H-M   'P 1'
#
loop_
_entity.id
_entity.type
_entity.pdbx_description
1 polymer ?
#
loop_
_entity_poly.entity_id
_entity_poly.type
_entity_poly.pdbx_seq_one_letter_code
_entity_poly.pdbx_strand_id
1 'polypeptide(L)'
;MKLKNIANISLRAFAAISLGLMAGSCDDLLDTEPQGVYTNNNIGDEEAVDLMTAAYATLLNHYFGNNESFAGPINNWVFDVRSDDALKGGDGVGMEGYIHQLEVGNVESDNPVADFKWRNNYFSISRCNTVIRAIAASEAIGGQEKASMTAEMKTLRAYYYFDMLRIFKQFPYIDENTADPNTCRADQYTREQIAEFIKKDLRESYELLPETQEQVGRCNRYVAAALLARVDLFTSSWAEAEQYAGYVIASRKYQLYDNFLDMSKPEFNNQRESILAVQFSSANSPDQFNFNNCLNCTFSEGNLYGNGDDFYLGSQNLANAFRTDANGLPYLNGAPDGQNVDRADFAGNVDPRLDFTLGRIGMPWRSHEYNEKWCRNLGLYGQFSGKKPYPAPESPYVKPGIVPWGASSLNCILIRYADVLLMKAEALIEQNKDLDTARELINEVRRKAARSLDPAYSPVDFNASVARYAVGEYPATGWTQSYARKALRMERRLELAMEGLRWFDLVRWGTAVETVNAYYAAEGKLRSYYEGASLTENELYFPIPLNQVDNAGNLYK
;
A
#
# COMPACT_ATOMS: atom_id res chain seq x y z
N MET A 1 -47.78 -55.80 52.70
CA MET A 1 -48.14 -55.87 51.30
C MET A 1 -48.81 -54.59 50.74
N LYS A 2 -48.74 -53.44 51.43
CA LYS A 2 -49.34 -52.14 50.92
C LYS A 2 -48.35 -51.06 50.53
N LEU A 3 -47.08 -51.22 50.79
CA LEU A 3 -46.04 -50.18 50.39
C LEU A 3 -45.40 -50.39 48.99
N LYS A 4 -45.45 -51.60 48.44
CA LYS A 4 -44.91 -51.88 47.11
C LYS A 4 -45.79 -51.38 45.95
N ASN A 5 -47.10 -51.20 46.18
CA ASN A 5 -48.04 -50.78 45.16
C ASN A 5 -48.06 -49.27 45.00
N ILE A 6 -47.70 -48.49 46.02
CA ILE A 6 -47.64 -47.02 45.94
C ILE A 6 -46.38 -46.55 45.18
N ALA A 7 -45.26 -47.28 45.36
CA ALA A 7 -44.01 -46.96 44.64
C ALA A 7 -44.10 -47.23 43.13
N ASN A 8 -44.87 -48.27 42.73
CA ASN A 8 -45.05 -48.60 41.31
C ASN A 8 -46.04 -47.68 40.57
N ILE A 9 -46.97 -47.04 41.25
CA ILE A 9 -47.92 -46.08 40.67
C ILE A 9 -47.25 -44.73 40.51
N SER A 10 -46.43 -44.29 41.47
CA SER A 10 -45.65 -43.05 41.36
C SER A 10 -44.56 -43.11 40.27
N LEU A 11 -43.92 -44.30 40.12
CA LEU A 11 -42.88 -44.44 39.05
C LEU A 11 -43.49 -44.48 37.65
N ARG A 12 -44.72 -45.05 37.51
CA ARG A 12 -45.41 -45.03 36.20
C ARG A 12 -46.02 -43.65 35.84
N ALA A 13 -46.47 -42.90 36.82
CA ALA A 13 -46.94 -41.55 36.66
C ALA A 13 -45.78 -40.60 36.32
N PHE A 14 -44.62 -40.80 36.93
CA PHE A 14 -43.41 -39.98 36.59
C PHE A 14 -42.85 -40.33 35.22
N ALA A 15 -42.87 -41.60 34.80
CA ALA A 15 -42.45 -41.99 33.42
C ALA A 15 -43.42 -41.52 32.35
N ALA A 16 -44.75 -41.46 32.66
CA ALA A 16 -45.73 -40.93 31.72
C ALA A 16 -45.68 -39.38 31.57
N ILE A 17 -45.32 -38.67 32.62
CA ILE A 17 -45.13 -37.20 32.59
C ILE A 17 -43.80 -36.84 31.90
N SER A 18 -42.74 -37.65 32.08
CA SER A 18 -41.47 -37.41 31.35
C SER A 18 -41.53 -37.76 29.88
N LEU A 19 -42.37 -38.74 29.46
CA LEU A 19 -42.60 -38.99 28.01
C LEU A 19 -43.55 -37.98 27.37
N GLY A 20 -44.47 -37.37 28.12
CA GLY A 20 -45.36 -36.33 27.63
C GLY A 20 -44.67 -34.96 27.45
N LEU A 21 -43.58 -34.74 28.18
CA LEU A 21 -42.76 -33.52 28.04
C LEU A 21 -41.72 -33.63 26.94
N MET A 22 -41.43 -34.82 26.37
CA MET A 22 -40.55 -35.01 25.23
C MET A 22 -41.27 -34.96 23.86
N ALA A 23 -42.63 -34.96 23.86
CA ALA A 23 -43.40 -34.87 22.61
C ALA A 23 -43.87 -33.44 22.26
N GLY A 24 -43.56 -32.45 23.10
CA GLY A 24 -43.75 -31.05 22.85
C GLY A 24 -42.42 -30.37 22.62
N SER A 25 -41.56 -30.91 21.74
CA SER A 25 -40.43 -30.18 21.17
C SER A 25 -41.04 -29.11 20.27
N CYS A 26 -41.16 -27.91 20.81
CA CYS A 26 -41.43 -26.74 19.97
C CYS A 26 -40.26 -26.59 19.02
N ASP A 27 -40.46 -26.89 17.76
CA ASP A 27 -39.56 -26.50 16.66
C ASP A 27 -39.27 -24.99 16.71
N ASP A 28 -40.22 -24.20 17.21
CA ASP A 28 -40.10 -22.74 17.40
C ASP A 28 -39.06 -22.31 18.48
N LEU A 29 -38.57 -23.20 19.34
CA LEU A 29 -37.59 -22.88 20.38
C LEU A 29 -36.14 -23.15 19.92
N LEU A 30 -35.98 -23.82 18.78
CA LEU A 30 -34.70 -24.09 18.13
C LEU A 30 -34.43 -23.15 16.93
N ASP A 31 -35.44 -22.43 16.49
CA ASP A 31 -35.36 -21.38 15.46
C ASP A 31 -35.10 -20.00 16.07
N THR A 32 -34.33 -19.90 17.13
CA THR A 32 -33.75 -18.62 17.50
C THR A 32 -32.67 -18.27 16.49
N GLU A 33 -32.94 -17.28 15.67
CA GLU A 33 -31.86 -16.67 14.85
C GLU A 33 -30.70 -16.36 15.79
N PRO A 34 -29.46 -16.75 15.44
CA PRO A 34 -28.30 -16.48 16.28
C PRO A 34 -28.18 -14.98 16.49
N GLN A 35 -28.29 -14.51 17.72
CA GLN A 35 -28.14 -13.09 18.03
C GLN A 35 -26.73 -12.65 17.61
N GLY A 36 -26.63 -11.62 16.78
CA GLY A 36 -25.37 -11.10 16.25
C GLY A 36 -24.94 -11.71 14.91
N VAL A 37 -25.80 -12.47 14.24
CA VAL A 37 -25.59 -12.90 12.84
C VAL A 37 -26.55 -12.14 11.94
N TYR A 38 -26.00 -11.47 10.93
CA TYR A 38 -26.80 -10.84 9.89
C TYR A 38 -27.36 -11.91 8.95
N THR A 39 -28.68 -11.92 8.78
CA THR A 39 -29.37 -12.74 7.77
C THR A 39 -29.87 -11.85 6.65
N ASN A 40 -30.11 -12.39 5.45
CA ASN A 40 -30.56 -11.62 4.30
C ASN A 40 -31.87 -10.84 4.57
N ASN A 41 -32.66 -11.23 5.57
CA ASN A 41 -33.95 -10.63 5.88
C ASN A 41 -33.85 -9.47 6.88
N ASN A 42 -32.70 -9.28 7.58
CA ASN A 42 -32.53 -8.26 8.63
C ASN A 42 -31.44 -7.22 8.31
N ILE A 43 -30.94 -7.17 7.07
CA ILE A 43 -29.96 -6.17 6.67
C ILE A 43 -30.70 -4.92 6.23
N GLY A 44 -30.71 -3.90 7.10
CA GLY A 44 -31.09 -2.54 6.81
C GLY A 44 -29.91 -1.66 6.47
N ASP A 45 -30.12 -0.36 6.44
CA ASP A 45 -29.08 0.62 6.08
C ASP A 45 -27.94 0.63 7.09
N GLU A 46 -28.22 0.55 8.39
CA GLU A 46 -27.22 0.55 9.47
C GLU A 46 -26.34 -0.71 9.41
N GLU A 47 -26.96 -1.88 9.30
CA GLU A 47 -26.25 -3.15 9.20
C GLU A 47 -25.36 -3.24 7.95
N ALA A 48 -25.84 -2.69 6.83
CA ALA A 48 -25.05 -2.61 5.61
C ALA A 48 -23.81 -1.71 5.76
N VAL A 49 -23.96 -0.57 6.46
CA VAL A 49 -22.82 0.32 6.78
C VAL A 49 -21.81 -0.38 7.68
N ASP A 50 -22.26 -1.16 8.67
CA ASP A 50 -21.38 -1.93 9.55
C ASP A 50 -20.60 -2.99 8.77
N LEU A 51 -21.26 -3.72 7.87
CA LEU A 51 -20.62 -4.71 7.00
C LEU A 51 -19.60 -4.06 6.06
N MET A 52 -19.92 -2.90 5.50
CA MET A 52 -18.99 -2.13 4.67
C MET A 52 -17.79 -1.65 5.49
N THR A 53 -18.02 -1.16 6.72
CA THR A 53 -16.95 -0.76 7.64
C THR A 53 -16.01 -1.93 7.93
N ALA A 54 -16.55 -3.13 8.15
CA ALA A 54 -15.76 -4.35 8.31
C ALA A 54 -14.96 -4.73 7.05
N ALA A 55 -15.47 -4.41 5.85
CA ALA A 55 -14.72 -4.58 4.61
C ALA A 55 -13.58 -3.56 4.47
N TYR A 56 -13.82 -2.29 4.81
CA TYR A 56 -12.75 -1.27 4.86
C TYR A 56 -11.68 -1.60 5.90
N ALA A 57 -12.07 -2.15 7.05
CA ALA A 57 -11.14 -2.52 8.12
C ALA A 57 -10.12 -3.59 7.70
N THR A 58 -10.37 -4.33 6.61
CA THR A 58 -9.37 -5.27 6.07
C THR A 58 -8.12 -4.58 5.52
N LEU A 59 -8.15 -3.27 5.29
CA LEU A 59 -6.97 -2.47 4.94
C LEU A 59 -5.99 -2.28 6.11
N LEU A 60 -6.42 -2.52 7.35
CA LEU A 60 -5.64 -2.20 8.55
C LEU A 60 -4.49 -3.17 8.86
N ASN A 61 -4.38 -4.30 8.18
CA ASN A 61 -3.30 -5.31 8.37
C ASN A 61 -3.25 -6.01 9.75
N HIS A 62 -4.33 -6.06 10.51
CA HIS A 62 -4.29 -6.56 11.89
C HIS A 62 -4.84 -7.98 12.07
N TYR A 63 -5.25 -8.65 11.01
CA TYR A 63 -6.09 -9.83 11.12
C TYR A 63 -5.35 -11.13 11.42
N PHE A 64 -4.04 -11.23 11.10
CA PHE A 64 -3.32 -12.50 11.11
C PHE A 64 -2.04 -12.53 11.98
N GLY A 65 -1.84 -11.53 12.82
CA GLY A 65 -0.70 -11.47 13.73
C GLY A 65 0.43 -10.53 13.26
N ASN A 66 1.39 -10.31 14.15
CA ASN A 66 2.40 -9.25 14.00
C ASN A 66 3.32 -9.41 12.78
N ASN A 67 3.72 -10.63 12.43
CA ASN A 67 4.64 -10.85 11.31
C ASN A 67 3.98 -10.67 9.95
N GLU A 68 2.67 -10.79 9.86
CA GLU A 68 1.93 -10.60 8.62
C GLU A 68 1.71 -9.13 8.27
N SER A 69 1.94 -8.21 9.21
CA SER A 69 1.89 -6.78 8.97
C SER A 69 2.91 -6.30 7.92
N PHE A 70 4.02 -7.00 7.73
CA PHE A 70 5.00 -6.69 6.68
C PHE A 70 4.47 -6.87 5.26
N ALA A 71 3.45 -7.69 5.07
CA ALA A 71 2.94 -8.02 3.76
C ALA A 71 1.41 -7.96 3.67
N GLY A 72 0.76 -7.15 4.49
CA GLY A 72 -0.67 -6.87 4.36
C GLY A 72 -1.04 -6.16 3.06
N PRO A 73 -2.33 -6.01 2.74
CA PRO A 73 -2.79 -5.48 1.45
C PRO A 73 -2.22 -4.11 1.09
N ILE A 74 -2.00 -3.25 2.09
CA ILE A 74 -1.50 -1.89 1.88
C ILE A 74 0.03 -1.79 2.01
N ASN A 75 0.69 -2.81 2.54
CA ASN A 75 2.11 -2.75 2.87
C ASN A 75 2.96 -3.32 1.72
N ASN A 76 3.47 -2.44 0.89
CA ASN A 76 4.23 -2.78 -0.30
C ASN A 76 5.73 -2.48 -0.19
N TRP A 77 6.24 -2.04 0.97
CA TRP A 77 7.64 -1.72 1.14
C TRP A 77 8.58 -2.92 0.89
N VAL A 78 8.12 -4.13 1.19
CA VAL A 78 8.87 -5.37 0.91
C VAL A 78 9.15 -5.56 -0.59
N PHE A 79 8.36 -4.93 -1.47
CA PHE A 79 8.60 -4.94 -2.91
C PHE A 79 9.60 -3.87 -3.33
N ASP A 80 9.67 -2.72 -2.66
CA ASP A 80 10.73 -1.74 -2.93
C ASP A 80 12.12 -2.32 -2.60
N VAL A 81 12.23 -3.22 -1.61
CA VAL A 81 13.47 -3.96 -1.30
C VAL A 81 13.95 -4.83 -2.48
N ARG A 82 13.06 -5.22 -3.38
CA ARG A 82 13.39 -5.93 -4.62
C ARG A 82 13.93 -5.01 -5.72
N SER A 83 13.86 -3.70 -5.52
CA SER A 83 14.26 -2.68 -6.49
C SER A 83 15.65 -2.09 -6.19
N ASP A 84 16.04 -1.12 -6.97
CA ASP A 84 17.25 -0.32 -6.78
C ASP A 84 17.09 0.81 -5.74
N ASP A 85 15.92 0.92 -5.09
CA ASP A 85 15.64 2.02 -4.16
C ASP A 85 15.85 1.66 -2.69
N ALA A 86 15.71 0.39 -2.29
CA ALA A 86 15.69 0.07 -0.87
C ALA A 86 16.50 -1.19 -0.52
N LEU A 87 16.94 -1.20 0.74
CA LEU A 87 17.57 -2.32 1.42
C LEU A 87 16.63 -2.86 2.49
N LYS A 88 16.76 -4.14 2.84
CA LYS A 88 15.97 -4.77 3.90
C LYS A 88 16.17 -4.08 5.25
N GLY A 89 17.42 -3.83 5.65
CA GLY A 89 17.74 -3.28 6.96
C GLY A 89 17.69 -4.31 8.10
N GLY A 90 17.49 -3.83 9.33
CA GLY A 90 17.51 -4.63 10.55
C GLY A 90 18.93 -4.94 11.04
N ASP A 91 19.07 -5.95 11.90
CA ASP A 91 20.37 -6.30 12.52
C ASP A 91 21.32 -7.05 11.58
N GLY A 92 20.78 -7.77 10.61
CA GLY A 92 21.55 -8.55 9.65
C GLY A 92 20.66 -9.36 8.71
N VAL A 93 21.28 -10.07 7.76
CA VAL A 93 20.56 -10.83 6.73
C VAL A 93 19.65 -11.93 7.28
N GLY A 94 19.97 -12.48 8.46
CA GLY A 94 19.16 -13.53 9.11
C GLY A 94 17.90 -13.01 9.81
N MET A 95 17.87 -11.74 10.20
CA MET A 95 16.67 -11.14 10.78
C MET A 95 15.62 -10.95 9.68
N GLU A 96 14.44 -11.55 9.85
CA GLU A 96 13.41 -11.62 8.79
C GLU A 96 14.02 -12.09 7.44
N GLY A 97 14.73 -13.22 7.46
CA GLY A 97 15.53 -13.72 6.33
C GLY A 97 14.73 -13.93 5.05
N TYR A 98 13.41 -14.15 5.15
CA TYR A 98 12.52 -14.26 3.99
C TYR A 98 12.39 -12.94 3.21
N ILE A 99 12.57 -11.77 3.86
CA ILE A 99 12.64 -10.47 3.16
C ILE A 99 14.00 -10.33 2.48
N HIS A 100 15.07 -10.82 3.10
CA HIS A 100 16.39 -10.86 2.47
C HIS A 100 16.40 -11.72 1.20
N GLN A 101 15.66 -12.83 1.17
CA GLN A 101 15.48 -13.60 -0.07
C GLN A 101 14.96 -12.74 -1.21
N LEU A 102 13.97 -11.90 -0.93
CA LEU A 102 13.42 -10.95 -1.93
C LEU A 102 14.45 -9.90 -2.35
N GLU A 103 15.24 -9.39 -1.39
CA GLU A 103 16.30 -8.41 -1.62
C GLU A 103 17.35 -8.89 -2.62
N VAL A 104 17.66 -10.18 -2.62
CA VAL A 104 18.67 -10.78 -3.52
C VAL A 104 18.06 -11.49 -4.75
N GLY A 105 16.78 -11.29 -5.02
CA GLY A 105 16.10 -11.82 -6.21
C GLY A 105 15.63 -13.27 -6.07
N ASN A 106 15.77 -13.89 -4.90
CA ASN A 106 15.31 -15.27 -4.68
C ASN A 106 13.82 -15.29 -4.30
N VAL A 107 12.95 -15.69 -5.23
CA VAL A 107 11.49 -15.70 -5.08
C VAL A 107 10.97 -17.13 -5.12
N GLU A 108 10.87 -17.75 -3.94
CA GLU A 108 10.42 -19.12 -3.79
C GLU A 108 8.93 -19.20 -3.40
N SER A 109 8.28 -20.32 -3.72
CA SER A 109 6.86 -20.54 -3.43
C SER A 109 6.55 -20.69 -1.93
N ASP A 110 7.53 -21.01 -1.11
CA ASP A 110 7.43 -21.11 0.34
C ASP A 110 7.77 -19.80 1.08
N ASN A 111 8.10 -18.72 0.34
CA ASN A 111 8.36 -17.42 0.95
C ASN A 111 7.10 -16.89 1.66
N PRO A 112 7.17 -16.59 2.97
CA PRO A 112 6.00 -16.16 3.75
C PRO A 112 5.30 -14.89 3.21
N VAL A 113 6.04 -13.97 2.56
CA VAL A 113 5.44 -12.76 1.97
C VAL A 113 4.39 -13.12 0.91
N ALA A 114 4.66 -14.16 0.10
CA ALA A 114 3.70 -14.62 -0.90
C ALA A 114 2.40 -15.12 -0.23
N ASP A 115 2.52 -15.98 0.78
CA ASP A 115 1.34 -16.51 1.48
C ASP A 115 0.57 -15.41 2.24
N PHE A 116 1.26 -14.47 2.90
CA PHE A 116 0.63 -13.35 3.58
C PHE A 116 -0.16 -12.46 2.61
N LYS A 117 0.45 -12.07 1.48
CA LYS A 117 -0.23 -11.29 0.43
C LYS A 117 -1.44 -12.03 -0.13
N TRP A 118 -1.31 -13.32 -0.41
CA TRP A 118 -2.40 -14.14 -0.92
C TRP A 118 -3.57 -14.18 0.06
N ARG A 119 -3.33 -14.61 1.29
CA ARG A 119 -4.39 -14.76 2.30
C ARG A 119 -5.08 -13.44 2.63
N ASN A 120 -4.30 -12.38 2.87
CA ASN A 120 -4.86 -11.07 3.20
C ASN A 120 -5.72 -10.51 2.06
N ASN A 121 -5.25 -10.59 0.81
CA ASN A 121 -6.03 -10.10 -0.32
C ASN A 121 -7.31 -10.92 -0.53
N TYR A 122 -7.25 -12.27 -0.48
CA TYR A 122 -8.45 -13.09 -0.63
C TYR A 122 -9.43 -12.94 0.54
N PHE A 123 -8.94 -12.78 1.76
CA PHE A 123 -9.80 -12.44 2.89
C PHE A 123 -10.58 -11.14 2.62
N SER A 124 -9.90 -10.13 2.13
CA SER A 124 -10.50 -8.83 1.82
C SER A 124 -11.48 -8.91 0.64
N ILE A 125 -11.11 -9.63 -0.42
CA ILE A 125 -11.99 -9.90 -1.58
C ILE A 125 -13.27 -10.63 -1.13
N SER A 126 -13.13 -11.66 -0.29
CA SER A 126 -14.27 -12.41 0.26
C SER A 126 -15.21 -11.51 1.06
N ARG A 127 -14.66 -10.59 1.87
CA ARG A 127 -15.46 -9.59 2.60
C ARG A 127 -16.24 -8.69 1.64
N CYS A 128 -15.58 -8.14 0.62
CA CYS A 128 -16.26 -7.32 -0.38
C CYS A 128 -17.38 -8.09 -1.09
N ASN A 129 -17.13 -9.32 -1.53
CA ASN A 129 -18.13 -10.16 -2.20
C ASN A 129 -19.32 -10.49 -1.28
N THR A 130 -19.06 -10.75 0.00
CA THR A 130 -20.11 -11.01 1.00
C THR A 130 -20.99 -9.78 1.19
N VAL A 131 -20.39 -8.60 1.32
CA VAL A 131 -21.14 -7.34 1.48
C VAL A 131 -21.96 -7.04 0.23
N ILE A 132 -21.41 -7.23 -0.98
CA ILE A 132 -22.16 -7.03 -2.24
C ILE A 132 -23.40 -7.94 -2.29
N ARG A 133 -23.27 -9.23 -1.92
CA ARG A 133 -24.41 -10.15 -1.86
C ARG A 133 -25.45 -9.72 -0.82
N ALA A 134 -25.00 -9.29 0.35
CA ALA A 134 -25.87 -8.83 1.42
C ALA A 134 -26.67 -7.59 1.02
N ILE A 135 -26.02 -6.58 0.43
CA ILE A 135 -26.67 -5.38 -0.09
C ILE A 135 -27.70 -5.73 -1.19
N ALA A 136 -27.32 -6.64 -2.11
CA ALA A 136 -28.22 -7.06 -3.20
C ALA A 136 -29.49 -7.74 -2.67
N ALA A 137 -29.36 -8.55 -1.62
CA ALA A 137 -30.46 -9.30 -1.01
C ALA A 137 -31.33 -8.44 -0.06
N SER A 138 -30.86 -7.30 0.44
CA SER A 138 -31.63 -6.42 1.32
C SER A 138 -32.90 -5.90 0.63
N GLU A 139 -34.04 -5.90 1.32
CA GLU A 139 -35.28 -5.29 0.88
C GLU A 139 -35.46 -3.86 1.43
N ALA A 140 -34.69 -3.48 2.43
CA ALA A 140 -34.77 -2.18 3.10
C ALA A 140 -34.00 -1.08 2.34
N ILE A 141 -32.87 -1.41 1.71
CA ILE A 141 -31.99 -0.44 1.04
C ILE A 141 -32.57 -0.04 -0.34
N GLY A 142 -32.64 1.24 -0.63
CA GLY A 142 -33.12 1.78 -1.91
C GLY A 142 -32.19 1.48 -3.08
N GLY A 143 -32.75 1.43 -4.30
CA GLY A 143 -31.98 1.01 -5.49
C GLY A 143 -30.74 1.86 -5.80
N GLN A 144 -30.81 3.20 -5.64
CA GLN A 144 -29.67 4.10 -5.87
C GLN A 144 -28.60 3.92 -4.78
N GLU A 145 -29.02 3.72 -3.56
CA GLU A 145 -28.12 3.49 -2.44
C GLU A 145 -27.41 2.15 -2.57
N LYS A 146 -28.16 1.06 -2.89
CA LYS A 146 -27.54 -0.23 -3.25
C LYS A 146 -26.46 -0.09 -4.32
N ALA A 147 -26.73 0.68 -5.37
CA ALA A 147 -25.79 0.88 -6.46
C ALA A 147 -24.51 1.57 -5.97
N SER A 148 -24.62 2.61 -5.14
CA SER A 148 -23.49 3.33 -4.58
C SER A 148 -22.68 2.47 -3.61
N MET A 149 -23.34 1.76 -2.67
CA MET A 149 -22.68 0.87 -1.71
C MET A 149 -21.96 -0.29 -2.40
N THR A 150 -22.61 -0.89 -3.39
CA THR A 150 -22.00 -1.94 -4.23
C THR A 150 -20.76 -1.41 -4.95
N ALA A 151 -20.82 -0.20 -5.49
CA ALA A 151 -19.70 0.42 -6.19
C ALA A 151 -18.51 0.69 -5.28
N GLU A 152 -18.72 1.03 -4.01
CA GLU A 152 -17.64 1.13 -3.03
C GLU A 152 -16.94 -0.23 -2.82
N MET A 153 -17.73 -1.28 -2.62
CA MET A 153 -17.17 -2.64 -2.43
C MET A 153 -16.45 -3.14 -3.67
N LYS A 154 -16.95 -2.84 -4.87
CA LYS A 154 -16.27 -3.12 -6.14
C LYS A 154 -14.95 -2.34 -6.25
N THR A 155 -14.91 -1.10 -5.81
CA THR A 155 -13.66 -0.30 -5.79
C THR A 155 -12.61 -0.93 -4.87
N LEU A 156 -12.98 -1.35 -3.66
CA LEU A 156 -12.07 -2.05 -2.74
C LEU A 156 -11.63 -3.41 -3.31
N ARG A 157 -12.56 -4.21 -3.83
CA ARG A 157 -12.26 -5.48 -4.48
C ARG A 157 -11.27 -5.31 -5.63
N ALA A 158 -11.47 -4.30 -6.45
CA ALA A 158 -10.57 -3.96 -7.55
C ALA A 158 -9.17 -3.59 -7.05
N TYR A 159 -9.05 -2.88 -5.91
CA TYR A 159 -7.77 -2.60 -5.29
C TYR A 159 -7.03 -3.90 -4.90
N TYR A 160 -7.71 -4.84 -4.23
CA TYR A 160 -7.11 -6.10 -3.82
C TYR A 160 -6.74 -6.99 -5.01
N TYR A 161 -7.59 -7.09 -6.02
CA TYR A 161 -7.27 -7.82 -7.25
C TYR A 161 -6.14 -7.18 -8.04
N PHE A 162 -6.03 -5.86 -8.04
CA PHE A 162 -4.89 -5.18 -8.64
C PHE A 162 -3.58 -5.46 -7.89
N ASP A 163 -3.63 -5.55 -6.55
CA ASP A 163 -2.47 -5.98 -5.77
C ASP A 163 -2.07 -7.43 -6.14
N MET A 164 -3.03 -8.36 -6.23
CA MET A 164 -2.79 -9.72 -6.72
C MET A 164 -2.20 -9.75 -8.13
N LEU A 165 -2.73 -8.95 -9.05
CA LEU A 165 -2.28 -8.87 -10.44
C LEU A 165 -0.81 -8.39 -10.55
N ARG A 166 -0.39 -7.49 -9.68
CA ARG A 166 0.99 -6.99 -9.67
C ARG A 166 1.99 -7.97 -9.06
N ILE A 167 1.52 -8.84 -8.18
CA ILE A 167 2.37 -9.71 -7.35
C ILE A 167 2.46 -11.12 -7.90
N PHE A 168 1.35 -11.73 -8.32
CA PHE A 168 1.30 -13.14 -8.67
C PHE A 168 1.23 -13.39 -10.17
N LYS A 169 1.88 -14.48 -10.59
CA LYS A 169 1.85 -14.93 -11.99
C LYS A 169 0.45 -15.43 -12.40
N GLN A 170 -0.18 -16.20 -11.50
CA GLN A 170 -1.50 -16.80 -11.70
C GLN A 170 -2.25 -16.81 -10.37
N PHE A 171 -3.56 -16.63 -10.43
CA PHE A 171 -4.46 -16.70 -9.28
C PHE A 171 -5.93 -16.80 -9.74
N PRO A 172 -6.84 -17.43 -8.98
CA PRO A 172 -8.24 -17.50 -9.34
C PRO A 172 -8.94 -16.14 -9.19
N TYR A 173 -9.89 -15.86 -10.10
CA TYR A 173 -10.80 -14.72 -9.95
C TYR A 173 -12.11 -15.21 -9.35
N ILE A 174 -12.55 -14.59 -8.26
CA ILE A 174 -13.73 -14.95 -7.46
C ILE A 174 -14.53 -13.65 -7.21
N ASP A 175 -15.76 -13.60 -7.68
CA ASP A 175 -16.68 -12.49 -7.49
C ASP A 175 -17.92 -12.89 -6.68
N GLU A 176 -18.86 -11.96 -6.51
CA GLU A 176 -20.13 -12.17 -5.81
C GLU A 176 -21.04 -13.21 -6.46
N ASN A 177 -20.84 -13.52 -7.75
CA ASN A 177 -21.63 -14.48 -8.51
C ASN A 177 -21.00 -15.88 -8.55
N THR A 178 -19.80 -16.04 -8.02
CA THR A 178 -19.10 -17.32 -7.95
C THR A 178 -19.83 -18.28 -7.01
N ALA A 179 -20.40 -19.35 -7.56
CA ALA A 179 -21.25 -20.28 -6.82
C ALA A 179 -20.47 -21.08 -5.76
N ASP A 180 -19.28 -21.58 -6.11
CA ASP A 180 -18.39 -22.28 -5.19
C ASP A 180 -16.94 -21.84 -5.40
N PRO A 181 -16.41 -20.99 -4.54
CA PRO A 181 -15.02 -20.54 -4.61
C PRO A 181 -13.99 -21.68 -4.57
N ASN A 182 -14.33 -22.81 -3.95
CA ASN A 182 -13.42 -23.95 -3.81
C ASN A 182 -13.23 -24.76 -5.09
N THR A 183 -13.93 -24.41 -6.15
CA THR A 183 -13.79 -25.05 -7.48
C THR A 183 -13.03 -24.16 -8.47
N CYS A 184 -12.67 -22.94 -8.08
CA CYS A 184 -12.00 -22.00 -8.96
C CYS A 184 -10.55 -22.40 -9.21
N ARG A 185 -10.15 -22.40 -10.47
CA ARG A 185 -8.79 -22.72 -10.89
C ARG A 185 -7.96 -21.45 -11.05
N ALA A 186 -6.67 -21.53 -10.71
CA ALA A 186 -5.76 -20.39 -10.86
C ALA A 186 -5.52 -20.01 -12.34
N ASP A 187 -5.65 -20.97 -13.27
CA ASP A 187 -5.47 -20.78 -14.71
C ASP A 187 -6.79 -20.57 -15.49
N GLN A 188 -7.90 -20.35 -14.78
CA GLN A 188 -9.23 -20.18 -15.41
C GLN A 188 -9.31 -18.94 -16.30
N TYR A 189 -8.61 -17.87 -15.91
CA TYR A 189 -8.55 -16.60 -16.64
C TYR A 189 -7.10 -16.17 -16.87
N THR A 190 -6.85 -15.54 -18.01
CA THR A 190 -5.55 -14.89 -18.25
C THR A 190 -5.41 -13.61 -17.42
N ARG A 191 -4.19 -13.14 -17.27
CA ARG A 191 -3.93 -11.88 -16.56
C ARG A 191 -4.64 -10.68 -17.19
N GLU A 192 -4.73 -10.65 -18.53
CA GLU A 192 -5.44 -9.64 -19.29
C GLU A 192 -6.95 -9.68 -19.03
N GLN A 193 -7.55 -10.88 -18.97
CA GLN A 193 -8.95 -11.04 -18.60
C GLN A 193 -9.23 -10.57 -17.18
N ILE A 194 -8.37 -10.92 -16.23
CA ILE A 194 -8.51 -10.44 -14.84
C ILE A 194 -8.35 -8.92 -14.78
N ALA A 195 -7.41 -8.35 -15.53
CA ALA A 195 -7.26 -6.89 -15.62
C ALA A 195 -8.54 -6.22 -16.14
N GLU A 196 -9.21 -6.80 -17.15
CA GLU A 196 -10.48 -6.26 -17.65
C GLU A 196 -11.62 -6.39 -16.63
N PHE A 197 -11.65 -7.44 -15.79
CA PHE A 197 -12.63 -7.53 -14.70
C PHE A 197 -12.39 -6.42 -13.64
N ILE A 198 -11.14 -6.16 -13.29
CA ILE A 198 -10.76 -5.06 -12.39
C ILE A 198 -11.20 -3.71 -12.98
N LYS A 199 -10.88 -3.46 -14.25
CA LYS A 199 -11.26 -2.23 -14.94
C LYS A 199 -12.78 -2.07 -15.05
N LYS A 200 -13.50 -3.15 -15.31
CA LYS A 200 -14.96 -3.14 -15.34
C LYS A 200 -15.55 -2.70 -14.00
N ASP A 201 -15.11 -3.30 -12.89
CA ASP A 201 -15.53 -2.89 -11.55
C ASP A 201 -15.29 -1.39 -11.31
N LEU A 202 -14.13 -0.88 -11.72
CA LEU A 202 -13.76 0.53 -11.52
C LEU A 202 -14.50 1.49 -12.45
N ARG A 203 -14.77 1.12 -13.72
CA ARG A 203 -15.59 1.93 -14.63
C ARG A 203 -17.02 2.07 -14.10
N GLU A 204 -17.63 0.95 -13.69
CA GLU A 204 -18.96 0.95 -13.08
C GLU A 204 -18.99 1.78 -11.80
N SER A 205 -17.95 1.65 -10.95
CA SER A 205 -17.85 2.42 -9.71
C SER A 205 -17.69 3.93 -9.97
N TYR A 206 -16.92 4.33 -10.97
CA TYR A 206 -16.81 5.74 -11.35
C TYR A 206 -18.16 6.37 -11.71
N GLU A 207 -19.03 5.64 -12.42
CA GLU A 207 -20.35 6.13 -12.82
C GLU A 207 -21.34 6.20 -11.64
N LEU A 208 -21.26 5.25 -10.71
CA LEU A 208 -22.24 5.07 -9.64
C LEU A 208 -21.91 5.79 -8.33
N LEU A 209 -20.61 6.01 -8.06
CA LEU A 209 -20.17 6.66 -6.84
C LEU A 209 -20.42 8.17 -6.87
N PRO A 210 -20.76 8.77 -5.70
CA PRO A 210 -20.87 10.21 -5.58
C PRO A 210 -19.48 10.87 -5.69
N GLU A 211 -19.49 12.17 -5.94
CA GLU A 211 -18.26 12.97 -5.96
C GLU A 211 -17.64 13.16 -4.58
N THR A 212 -18.43 13.05 -3.53
CA THR A 212 -18.01 13.25 -2.15
C THR A 212 -18.79 12.28 -1.27
N GLN A 213 -18.12 11.65 -0.33
CA GLN A 213 -18.74 10.81 0.69
C GLN A 213 -18.97 11.61 1.98
N GLU A 214 -19.99 11.25 2.74
CA GLU A 214 -20.23 11.84 4.06
C GLU A 214 -19.18 11.43 5.08
N GLN A 215 -18.76 10.16 5.03
CA GLN A 215 -17.73 9.64 5.90
C GLN A 215 -16.36 9.76 5.23
N VAL A 216 -15.44 10.35 5.96
CA VAL A 216 -14.05 10.51 5.51
C VAL A 216 -13.38 9.14 5.32
N GLY A 217 -12.63 9.00 4.24
CA GLY A 217 -11.90 7.76 3.92
C GLY A 217 -12.70 6.76 3.07
N ARG A 218 -14.01 6.96 2.86
CA ARG A 218 -14.81 6.13 1.94
C ARG A 218 -14.50 6.47 0.47
N CYS A 219 -14.58 5.47 -0.38
CA CYS A 219 -14.33 5.62 -1.80
C CYS A 219 -15.39 6.51 -2.47
N ASN A 220 -14.97 7.56 -3.14
CA ASN A 220 -15.77 8.38 -4.04
C ASN A 220 -15.40 8.07 -5.50
N ARG A 221 -16.08 8.65 -6.47
CA ARG A 221 -15.84 8.40 -7.90
C ARG A 221 -14.40 8.71 -8.33
N TYR A 222 -13.73 9.66 -7.71
CA TYR A 222 -12.35 10.02 -8.06
C TYR A 222 -11.33 9.03 -7.52
N VAL A 223 -11.65 8.32 -6.44
CA VAL A 223 -10.87 7.15 -5.98
C VAL A 223 -10.92 6.04 -7.04
N ALA A 224 -12.12 5.72 -7.55
CA ALA A 224 -12.27 4.74 -8.61
C ALA A 224 -11.53 5.16 -9.89
N ALA A 225 -11.64 6.44 -10.29
CA ALA A 225 -10.93 6.98 -11.46
C ALA A 225 -9.40 6.93 -11.29
N ALA A 226 -8.86 7.31 -10.14
CA ALA A 226 -7.44 7.29 -9.88
C ALA A 226 -6.86 5.86 -9.86
N LEU A 227 -7.60 4.92 -9.25
CA LEU A 227 -7.22 3.52 -9.26
C LEU A 227 -7.28 2.92 -10.67
N LEU A 228 -8.32 3.25 -11.45
CA LEU A 228 -8.45 2.80 -12.84
C LEU A 228 -7.29 3.33 -13.69
N ALA A 229 -6.95 4.62 -13.59
CA ALA A 229 -5.79 5.18 -14.29
C ALA A 229 -4.49 4.44 -13.95
N ARG A 230 -4.30 4.02 -12.69
CA ARG A 230 -3.13 3.23 -12.27
C ARG A 230 -3.15 1.81 -12.87
N VAL A 231 -4.31 1.16 -12.92
CA VAL A 231 -4.48 -0.15 -13.59
C VAL A 231 -4.22 -0.02 -15.09
N ASP A 232 -4.73 1.04 -15.72
CA ASP A 232 -4.54 1.31 -17.14
C ASP A 232 -3.07 1.55 -17.51
N LEU A 233 -2.31 2.26 -16.66
CA LEU A 233 -0.85 2.37 -16.83
C LEU A 233 -0.16 1.01 -16.74
N PHE A 234 -0.55 0.17 -15.78
CA PHE A 234 0.03 -1.15 -15.61
C PHE A 234 -0.23 -2.06 -16.82
N THR A 235 -1.36 -1.88 -17.48
CA THR A 235 -1.77 -2.64 -18.67
C THR A 235 -1.49 -1.92 -20.00
N SER A 236 -0.75 -0.81 -19.97
CA SER A 236 -0.41 0.01 -21.15
C SER A 236 -1.63 0.55 -21.93
N SER A 237 -2.76 0.74 -21.24
CA SER A 237 -3.99 1.33 -21.79
C SER A 237 -3.92 2.86 -21.70
N TRP A 238 -2.98 3.45 -22.42
CA TRP A 238 -2.58 4.85 -22.26
C TRP A 238 -3.71 5.86 -22.43
N ALA A 239 -4.62 5.64 -23.38
CA ALA A 239 -5.73 6.56 -23.63
C ALA A 239 -6.73 6.59 -22.46
N GLU A 240 -7.04 5.44 -21.86
CA GLU A 240 -7.90 5.36 -20.67
C GLU A 240 -7.17 5.95 -19.45
N ALA A 241 -5.89 5.66 -19.26
CA ALA A 241 -5.09 6.25 -18.18
C ALA A 241 -5.09 7.80 -18.26
N GLU A 242 -4.89 8.38 -19.45
CA GLU A 242 -4.98 9.83 -19.68
C GLU A 242 -6.37 10.36 -19.28
N GLN A 243 -7.43 9.68 -19.72
CA GLN A 243 -8.81 10.07 -19.50
C GLN A 243 -9.16 10.10 -18.01
N TYR A 244 -8.94 8.98 -17.29
CA TYR A 244 -9.35 8.85 -15.89
C TYR A 244 -8.48 9.68 -14.95
N ALA A 245 -7.17 9.78 -15.17
CA ALA A 245 -6.33 10.74 -14.48
C ALA A 245 -6.79 12.19 -14.77
N GLY A 246 -7.18 12.47 -16.02
CA GLY A 246 -7.75 13.75 -16.42
C GLY A 246 -9.02 14.13 -15.66
N TYR A 247 -9.92 13.18 -15.39
CA TYR A 247 -11.14 13.43 -14.62
C TYR A 247 -10.83 13.82 -13.16
N VAL A 248 -9.83 13.16 -12.54
CA VAL A 248 -9.40 13.52 -11.20
C VAL A 248 -8.85 14.94 -11.17
N ILE A 249 -7.99 15.30 -12.11
CA ILE A 249 -7.39 16.64 -12.21
C ILE A 249 -8.47 17.71 -12.47
N ALA A 250 -9.39 17.45 -13.41
CA ALA A 250 -10.45 18.37 -13.77
C ALA A 250 -11.45 18.62 -12.63
N SER A 251 -11.57 17.70 -11.69
CA SER A 251 -12.46 17.85 -10.54
C SER A 251 -12.08 19.01 -9.62
N ARG A 252 -10.79 19.40 -9.61
CA ARG A 252 -10.22 20.42 -8.71
C ARG A 252 -10.47 20.16 -7.22
N LYS A 253 -10.79 18.92 -6.85
CA LYS A 253 -10.98 18.50 -5.45
C LYS A 253 -9.65 18.22 -4.75
N TYR A 254 -8.63 17.90 -5.53
CA TYR A 254 -7.30 17.56 -5.04
C TYR A 254 -6.29 18.58 -5.56
N GLN A 255 -5.23 18.77 -4.80
CA GLN A 255 -4.12 19.66 -5.15
C GLN A 255 -2.86 19.22 -4.42
N LEU A 256 -1.69 19.60 -4.91
CA LEU A 256 -0.43 19.33 -4.23
C LEU A 256 -0.39 20.02 -2.86
N TYR A 257 0.28 19.40 -1.90
CA TYR A 257 0.65 20.07 -0.66
C TYR A 257 1.55 21.28 -0.95
N ASP A 258 1.52 22.27 -0.10
CA ASP A 258 2.43 23.41 -0.20
C ASP A 258 3.86 22.99 0.14
N ASN A 259 3.99 22.07 1.10
CA ASN A 259 5.24 21.47 1.51
C ASN A 259 5.20 19.95 1.31
N PHE A 260 6.30 19.38 0.83
CA PHE A 260 6.45 17.94 0.65
C PHE A 260 6.22 17.15 1.94
N LEU A 261 6.65 17.68 3.09
CA LEU A 261 6.51 17.02 4.39
C LEU A 261 5.10 17.03 4.98
N ASP A 262 4.18 17.78 4.42
CA ASP A 262 2.81 17.81 4.94
C ASP A 262 2.15 16.42 4.86
N MET A 263 2.60 15.57 3.93
CA MET A 263 2.17 14.17 3.86
C MET A 263 2.54 13.34 5.11
N SER A 264 3.52 13.76 5.90
CA SER A 264 3.97 13.09 7.12
C SER A 264 3.36 13.68 8.40
N LYS A 265 2.40 14.58 8.28
CA LYS A 265 1.75 15.27 9.39
C LYS A 265 0.31 14.80 9.54
N PRO A 266 -0.08 14.19 10.69
CA PRO A 266 -1.46 13.75 10.90
C PRO A 266 -2.49 14.87 10.81
N GLU A 267 -2.10 16.12 11.05
CA GLU A 267 -2.94 17.31 10.88
C GLU A 267 -3.42 17.52 9.43
N PHE A 268 -2.70 16.94 8.47
CA PHE A 268 -3.02 16.99 7.05
C PHE A 268 -3.68 15.70 6.52
N ASN A 269 -4.04 14.76 7.40
CA ASN A 269 -4.80 13.58 7.02
C ASN A 269 -6.04 13.97 6.21
N ASN A 270 -6.30 13.24 5.12
CA ASN A 270 -7.46 13.44 4.23
C ASN A 270 -7.56 14.82 3.57
N GLN A 271 -6.46 15.55 3.48
CA GLN A 271 -6.41 16.86 2.84
C GLN A 271 -5.65 16.79 1.51
N ARG A 272 -5.86 17.79 0.67
CA ARG A 272 -5.11 18.13 -0.55
C ARG A 272 -4.75 16.92 -1.44
N GLU A 273 -3.60 16.29 -1.23
CA GLU A 273 -3.12 15.19 -2.08
C GLU A 273 -3.78 13.84 -1.78
N SER A 274 -4.41 13.67 -0.63
CA SER A 274 -4.94 12.39 -0.20
C SER A 274 -6.19 12.00 -1.00
N ILE A 275 -6.06 11.10 -1.97
CA ILE A 275 -7.18 10.59 -2.78
C ILE A 275 -7.75 9.32 -2.17
N LEU A 276 -6.90 8.34 -1.86
CA LEU A 276 -7.25 7.12 -1.12
C LEU A 276 -6.25 6.93 0.00
N ALA A 277 -6.75 6.89 1.23
CA ALA A 277 -5.93 6.66 2.40
C ALA A 277 -6.62 5.73 3.39
N VAL A 278 -5.84 4.85 4.01
CA VAL A 278 -6.29 4.04 5.15
C VAL A 278 -6.34 4.92 6.39
N GLN A 279 -7.48 4.88 7.06
CA GLN A 279 -7.76 5.75 8.21
C GLN A 279 -7.19 5.15 9.50
N PHE A 280 -6.39 5.92 10.20
CA PHE A 280 -5.85 5.57 11.51
C PHE A 280 -6.23 6.60 12.58
N SER A 281 -6.36 6.15 13.82
CA SER A 281 -6.76 6.97 14.95
C SER A 281 -5.88 6.70 16.16
N SER A 282 -5.55 7.75 16.91
CA SER A 282 -4.84 7.65 18.20
C SER A 282 -5.81 7.75 19.40
N ALA A 283 -7.13 7.76 19.15
CA ALA A 283 -8.08 8.15 20.18
C ALA A 283 -8.43 7.05 21.17
N ASN A 284 -8.65 5.79 20.74
CA ASN A 284 -9.41 4.85 21.56
C ASN A 284 -8.79 3.47 21.73
N SER A 285 -8.16 2.87 20.72
CA SER A 285 -7.67 1.48 20.78
C SER A 285 -6.33 1.35 20.07
N PRO A 286 -5.43 0.49 20.60
CA PRO A 286 -4.19 0.16 19.89
C PRO A 286 -4.43 -0.35 18.46
N ASP A 287 -5.52 -1.05 18.21
CA ASP A 287 -5.86 -1.62 16.90
C ASP A 287 -6.14 -0.55 15.83
N GLN A 288 -6.32 0.71 16.24
CA GLN A 288 -6.58 1.84 15.34
C GLN A 288 -5.33 2.65 14.99
N PHE A 289 -4.17 2.30 15.54
CA PHE A 289 -2.93 2.98 15.23
C PHE A 289 -2.29 2.47 13.93
N ASN A 290 -1.53 3.33 13.30
CA ASN A 290 -0.69 2.95 12.17
C ASN A 290 0.55 2.20 12.65
N PHE A 291 0.56 0.90 12.46
CA PHE A 291 1.70 0.02 12.72
C PHE A 291 2.48 -0.36 11.46
N ASN A 292 2.05 0.07 10.28
CA ASN A 292 2.60 -0.41 9.01
C ASN A 292 4.11 -0.20 8.87
N ASN A 293 4.64 0.81 9.56
CA ASN A 293 6.05 1.18 9.49
C ASN A 293 6.75 1.18 10.85
N CYS A 294 6.11 0.66 11.90
CA CYS A 294 6.70 0.76 13.24
C CYS A 294 8.02 0.00 13.37
N LEU A 295 8.15 -1.17 12.74
CA LEU A 295 9.42 -1.91 12.69
C LEU A 295 10.47 -1.24 11.80
N ASN A 296 10.05 -0.41 10.87
CA ASN A 296 10.93 0.31 9.95
C ASN A 296 11.46 1.61 10.55
N CYS A 297 10.97 2.04 11.71
CA CYS A 297 11.47 3.26 12.32
C CYS A 297 12.92 3.08 12.79
N THR A 298 13.60 4.21 12.88
CA THR A 298 15.02 4.27 13.25
C THR A 298 15.30 3.55 14.55
N PHE A 299 16.41 2.87 14.61
CA PHE A 299 16.98 2.34 15.84
C PHE A 299 17.58 3.50 16.63
N SER A 300 17.00 3.85 17.77
CA SER A 300 17.56 4.91 18.58
C SER A 300 17.66 4.53 20.06
N GLU A 301 18.78 4.82 20.69
CA GLU A 301 18.97 4.67 22.14
C GLU A 301 18.00 5.54 22.95
N GLY A 302 17.36 6.52 22.35
CA GLY A 302 16.46 7.48 23.00
C GLY A 302 14.97 7.21 22.83
N ASN A 303 14.57 6.16 22.15
CA ASN A 303 13.17 5.77 21.94
C ASN A 303 12.26 6.90 21.42
N LEU A 304 12.70 7.67 20.43
CA LEU A 304 11.88 8.76 19.89
C LEU A 304 10.51 8.28 19.39
N TYR A 305 10.47 7.10 18.76
CA TYR A 305 9.24 6.47 18.29
C TYR A 305 8.93 5.13 18.99
N GLY A 306 9.80 4.65 19.86
CA GLY A 306 9.84 3.31 20.39
C GLY A 306 11.10 2.55 19.92
N ASN A 307 11.15 1.24 20.11
CA ASN A 307 12.28 0.41 19.66
C ASN A 307 12.11 0.03 18.19
N GLY A 308 12.44 0.90 17.27
CA GLY A 308 12.49 0.58 15.85
C GLY A 308 13.60 -0.41 15.53
N ASP A 309 13.38 -1.21 14.50
CA ASP A 309 14.33 -2.22 14.03
C ASP A 309 15.12 -1.78 12.81
N ASP A 310 14.87 -0.55 12.31
CA ASP A 310 15.57 0.06 11.18
C ASP A 310 15.51 -0.81 9.90
N PHE A 311 14.33 -1.36 9.61
CA PHE A 311 14.05 -1.97 8.33
C PHE A 311 13.74 -0.92 7.27
N TYR A 312 13.68 -1.36 6.02
CA TYR A 312 13.30 -0.52 4.88
C TYR A 312 14.15 0.73 4.75
N LEU A 313 15.44 0.52 4.57
CA LEU A 313 16.41 1.58 4.36
C LEU A 313 16.50 1.98 2.90
N GLY A 314 16.75 3.25 2.62
CA GLY A 314 17.07 3.71 1.28
C GLY A 314 18.44 3.19 0.84
N SER A 315 18.56 2.83 -0.43
CA SER A 315 19.84 2.43 -1.01
C SER A 315 20.74 3.64 -1.29
N GLN A 316 22.06 3.40 -1.41
CA GLN A 316 22.98 4.42 -1.91
C GLN A 316 22.60 4.85 -3.34
N ASN A 317 22.06 3.94 -4.14
CA ASN A 317 21.58 4.23 -5.49
C ASN A 317 20.43 5.23 -5.49
N LEU A 318 19.45 5.06 -4.58
CA LEU A 318 18.37 6.04 -4.38
C LEU A 318 18.90 7.40 -3.93
N ALA A 319 19.78 7.44 -2.93
CA ALA A 319 20.36 8.69 -2.45
C ALA A 319 21.07 9.45 -3.59
N ASN A 320 21.82 8.73 -4.44
CA ASN A 320 22.48 9.30 -5.61
C ASN A 320 21.51 9.78 -6.69
N ALA A 321 20.32 9.19 -6.81
CA ALA A 321 19.31 9.64 -7.77
C ALA A 321 18.80 11.06 -7.48
N PHE A 322 18.87 11.51 -6.24
CA PHE A 322 18.52 12.89 -5.86
C PHE A 322 19.59 13.94 -6.22
N ARG A 323 20.75 13.54 -6.76
CA ARG A 323 21.75 14.52 -7.21
C ARG A 323 21.26 15.30 -8.42
N THR A 324 21.56 16.59 -8.42
CA THR A 324 21.16 17.50 -9.51
C THR A 324 22.36 18.24 -10.10
N ASP A 325 22.20 18.68 -11.34
CA ASP A 325 23.15 19.55 -12.02
C ASP A 325 23.05 21.02 -11.52
N ALA A 326 23.81 21.90 -12.13
CA ALA A 326 23.80 23.34 -11.80
C ALA A 326 22.44 24.03 -12.08
N ASN A 327 21.59 23.45 -12.93
CA ASN A 327 20.25 23.94 -13.22
C ASN A 327 19.19 23.31 -12.32
N GLY A 328 19.57 22.47 -11.38
CA GLY A 328 18.64 21.73 -10.52
C GLY A 328 17.92 20.57 -11.22
N LEU A 329 18.42 20.08 -12.35
CA LEU A 329 17.86 18.92 -13.05
C LEU A 329 18.57 17.64 -12.59
N PRO A 330 17.83 16.52 -12.38
CA PRO A 330 18.43 15.26 -11.97
C PRO A 330 19.29 14.67 -13.10
N TYR A 331 20.32 13.93 -12.74
CA TYR A 331 21.16 13.20 -13.69
C TYR A 331 20.43 11.94 -14.16
N LEU A 332 19.81 11.98 -15.35
CA LEU A 332 18.97 10.89 -15.88
C LEU A 332 19.73 9.59 -16.21
N ASN A 333 21.06 9.63 -16.27
CA ASN A 333 21.91 8.47 -16.52
C ASN A 333 22.99 8.30 -15.41
N GLY A 334 22.73 8.81 -14.19
CA GLY A 334 23.70 8.87 -13.09
C GLY A 334 24.65 10.06 -13.19
N ALA A 335 25.16 10.51 -12.04
CA ALA A 335 26.06 11.65 -11.96
C ALA A 335 27.44 11.30 -12.56
N PRO A 336 28.04 12.17 -13.37
CA PRO A 336 29.22 11.84 -14.19
C PRO A 336 30.52 11.68 -13.37
N ASP A 337 30.58 12.23 -12.16
CA ASP A 337 31.76 12.20 -11.30
C ASP A 337 31.85 10.94 -10.44
N GLY A 338 30.80 10.09 -10.45
CA GLY A 338 30.75 8.84 -9.66
C GLY A 338 30.75 9.04 -8.13
N GLN A 339 30.60 10.29 -7.65
CA GLN A 339 30.58 10.54 -6.20
C GLN A 339 29.25 10.08 -5.58
N ASN A 340 29.32 9.48 -4.44
CA ASN A 340 28.16 9.12 -3.63
C ASN A 340 27.72 10.31 -2.79
N VAL A 341 26.40 10.49 -2.67
CA VAL A 341 25.81 11.29 -1.60
C VAL A 341 26.14 10.57 -0.30
N ASP A 342 26.77 11.27 0.61
CA ASP A 342 27.11 10.74 1.92
C ASP A 342 26.47 11.64 3.01
N ARG A 343 27.19 11.95 4.05
CA ARG A 343 26.74 12.74 5.21
C ARG A 343 26.40 14.19 4.84
N ALA A 344 26.09 14.99 5.83
CA ALA A 344 25.74 16.39 5.66
C ALA A 344 26.79 17.24 4.91
N ASP A 345 28.05 16.81 4.91
CA ASP A 345 29.17 17.50 4.25
C ASP A 345 29.29 17.26 2.74
N PHE A 346 28.36 16.50 2.13
CA PHE A 346 28.34 16.33 0.69
C PHE A 346 28.21 17.68 -0.04
N ALA A 347 29.22 18.01 -0.84
CA ALA A 347 29.36 19.35 -1.44
C ALA A 347 28.60 19.54 -2.78
N GLY A 348 28.01 18.49 -3.34
CA GLY A 348 27.26 18.53 -4.59
C GLY A 348 25.81 19.04 -4.42
N ASN A 349 25.19 19.43 -5.51
CA ASN A 349 23.77 19.80 -5.53
C ASN A 349 22.87 18.56 -5.35
N VAL A 350 21.80 18.69 -4.59
CA VAL A 350 20.79 17.66 -4.38
C VAL A 350 19.37 18.24 -4.44
N ASP A 351 18.42 17.41 -4.85
CA ASP A 351 16.99 17.69 -4.72
C ASP A 351 16.61 17.63 -3.23
N PRO A 352 15.88 18.59 -2.68
CA PRO A 352 15.54 18.60 -1.25
C PRO A 352 14.70 17.39 -0.82
N ARG A 353 14.02 16.73 -1.73
CA ARG A 353 13.29 15.49 -1.43
C ARG A 353 14.18 14.38 -0.89
N LEU A 354 15.51 14.44 -1.11
CA LEU A 354 16.47 13.56 -0.46
C LEU A 354 16.30 13.59 1.06
N ASP A 355 16.43 14.77 1.67
CA ASP A 355 16.39 14.94 3.13
C ASP A 355 14.97 14.92 3.71
N PHE A 356 13.95 14.98 2.85
CA PHE A 356 12.56 14.71 3.22
C PHE A 356 12.22 13.22 3.19
N THR A 357 12.90 12.43 2.37
CA THR A 357 12.63 11.01 2.17
C THR A 357 13.50 10.12 3.04
N LEU A 358 14.80 10.49 3.20
CA LEU A 358 15.82 9.68 3.86
C LEU A 358 16.47 10.44 5.01
N GLY A 359 16.79 9.70 6.08
CA GLY A 359 17.71 10.16 7.12
C GLY A 359 19.13 10.16 6.58
N ARG A 360 19.89 11.21 6.84
CA ARG A 360 21.29 11.37 6.46
C ARG A 360 22.06 11.93 7.64
N ILE A 361 23.15 11.26 8.04
CA ILE A 361 23.91 11.62 9.25
C ILE A 361 24.38 13.08 9.21
N GLY A 362 24.09 13.83 10.28
CA GLY A 362 24.35 15.25 10.40
C GLY A 362 23.28 16.17 9.81
N MET A 363 22.20 15.61 9.25
CA MET A 363 21.06 16.38 8.75
C MET A 363 19.88 16.33 9.73
N PRO A 364 18.98 17.31 9.67
CA PRO A 364 17.79 17.30 10.53
C PRO A 364 16.88 16.09 10.26
N TRP A 365 16.40 15.48 11.33
CA TRP A 365 15.25 14.57 11.36
C TRP A 365 14.18 15.22 12.22
N ARG A 366 13.26 15.92 11.59
CA ARG A 366 12.32 16.81 12.31
C ARG A 366 13.10 17.80 13.20
N SER A 367 12.79 17.86 14.48
CA SER A 367 13.48 18.70 15.48
C SER A 367 14.81 18.14 16.00
N HIS A 368 15.21 16.95 15.55
CA HIS A 368 16.44 16.27 16.01
C HIS A 368 17.50 16.24 14.93
N GLU A 369 18.75 15.98 15.32
CA GLU A 369 19.84 15.68 14.38
C GLU A 369 19.94 14.15 14.20
N TYR A 370 19.87 13.69 12.97
CA TYR A 370 20.06 12.29 12.63
C TYR A 370 21.54 11.91 12.75
N ASN A 371 21.85 10.85 13.48
CA ASN A 371 23.21 10.45 13.79
C ASN A 371 23.41 8.93 13.72
N GLU A 372 24.68 8.47 13.84
CA GLU A 372 25.05 7.06 13.69
C GLU A 372 24.33 6.09 14.63
N LYS A 373 23.93 6.57 15.82
CA LYS A 373 23.22 5.74 16.82
C LYS A 373 21.80 5.38 16.42
N TRP A 374 21.28 6.04 15.38
CA TRP A 374 19.96 5.77 14.83
C TRP A 374 19.97 4.68 13.76
N CYS A 375 21.18 4.26 13.32
CA CYS A 375 21.35 3.19 12.35
C CYS A 375 21.62 1.89 13.11
N ARG A 376 20.78 0.87 12.95
CA ARG A 376 20.95 -0.40 13.66
C ARG A 376 22.21 -1.12 13.24
N ASN A 377 22.47 -1.20 11.94
CA ASN A 377 23.67 -1.83 11.38
C ASN A 377 24.27 -0.98 10.26
N LEU A 378 24.91 0.14 10.66
CA LEU A 378 25.50 1.12 9.75
C LEU A 378 26.52 0.47 8.79
N GLY A 379 27.31 -0.48 9.30
CA GLY A 379 28.36 -1.15 8.50
C GLY A 379 27.80 -2.03 7.38
N LEU A 380 26.67 -2.66 7.59
CA LEU A 380 26.03 -3.56 6.62
C LEU A 380 25.07 -2.84 5.69
N TYR A 381 24.20 -2.01 6.24
CA TYR A 381 23.08 -1.42 5.49
C TYR A 381 23.23 0.08 5.20
N GLY A 382 24.18 0.76 5.84
CA GLY A 382 24.36 2.21 5.64
C GLY A 382 23.46 3.05 6.52
N GLN A 383 23.25 4.32 6.11
CA GLN A 383 22.68 5.35 6.97
C GLN A 383 21.26 5.81 6.60
N PHE A 384 20.70 5.39 5.48
CA PHE A 384 19.53 6.05 4.88
C PHE A 384 18.19 5.50 5.38
N SER A 385 17.88 5.69 6.68
CA SER A 385 16.57 5.29 7.20
C SER A 385 15.42 6.04 6.52
N GLY A 386 14.33 5.35 6.20
CA GLY A 386 13.15 5.95 5.60
C GLY A 386 12.48 6.97 6.54
N LYS A 387 12.12 8.16 6.02
CA LYS A 387 11.64 9.29 6.83
C LYS A 387 10.18 9.68 6.57
N LYS A 388 9.68 9.43 5.34
CA LYS A 388 8.33 9.85 4.93
C LYS A 388 7.19 9.40 5.85
N PRO A 389 7.12 8.14 6.33
CA PRO A 389 5.96 7.66 7.06
C PRO A 389 5.95 8.07 8.54
N TYR A 390 6.89 8.91 8.98
CA TYR A 390 7.02 9.27 10.38
C TYR A 390 6.69 10.74 10.65
N PRO A 391 5.67 11.03 11.50
CA PRO A 391 5.44 12.36 12.04
C PRO A 391 6.64 12.84 12.86
N ALA A 392 6.63 14.11 13.29
CA ALA A 392 7.58 14.57 14.28
C ALA A 392 7.43 13.75 15.58
N PRO A 393 8.53 13.34 16.25
CA PRO A 393 8.45 12.53 17.48
C PRO A 393 7.63 13.20 18.59
N GLU A 394 7.63 14.53 18.64
CA GLU A 394 6.91 15.35 19.61
C GLU A 394 5.43 15.55 19.23
N SER A 395 5.01 15.08 18.09
CA SER A 395 3.60 15.21 17.67
C SER A 395 2.69 14.55 18.69
N PRO A 396 1.58 15.20 19.09
CA PRO A 396 0.61 14.59 20.00
C PRO A 396 -0.06 13.34 19.44
N TYR A 397 0.10 13.11 18.15
CA TYR A 397 -0.43 11.97 17.42
C TYR A 397 0.51 10.76 17.38
N VAL A 398 1.73 10.90 17.90
CA VAL A 398 2.68 9.81 18.14
C VAL A 398 2.46 9.27 19.55
N LYS A 399 2.45 7.95 19.70
CA LYS A 399 2.25 7.25 20.97
C LYS A 399 3.41 6.29 21.23
N PRO A 400 4.54 6.79 21.76
CA PRO A 400 5.66 5.92 22.11
C PRO A 400 5.24 4.92 23.20
N GLY A 401 5.68 3.67 23.11
CA GLY A 401 5.50 2.66 24.16
C GLY A 401 4.14 1.96 24.23
N ILE A 402 3.20 2.24 23.31
CA ILE A 402 1.94 1.46 23.21
C ILE A 402 2.24 0.02 22.80
N VAL A 403 3.13 -0.14 21.84
CA VAL A 403 3.83 -1.38 21.51
C VAL A 403 5.32 -1.08 21.54
N PRO A 404 6.21 -2.07 21.58
CA PRO A 404 7.64 -1.82 21.64
C PRO A 404 8.17 -0.79 20.64
N TRP A 405 7.48 -0.66 19.50
CA TRP A 405 7.92 0.11 18.32
C TRP A 405 7.23 1.46 18.14
N GLY A 406 6.36 1.89 19.06
CA GLY A 406 5.55 3.09 18.92
C GLY A 406 4.41 2.95 17.90
N ALA A 407 3.63 4.00 17.77
CA ALA A 407 2.50 4.06 16.85
C ALA A 407 2.11 5.51 16.56
N SER A 408 1.33 5.76 15.52
CA SER A 408 0.81 7.09 15.21
C SER A 408 -0.59 7.04 14.59
N SER A 409 -1.26 8.17 14.50
CA SER A 409 -2.51 8.32 13.74
C SER A 409 -2.29 8.88 12.33
N LEU A 410 -1.08 8.81 11.80
CA LEU A 410 -0.83 9.19 10.42
C LEU A 410 -1.50 8.19 9.48
N ASN A 411 -2.36 8.68 8.60
CA ASN A 411 -2.99 7.84 7.57
C ASN A 411 -1.94 7.29 6.59
N CYS A 412 -2.17 6.07 6.12
CA CYS A 412 -1.40 5.50 5.02
C CYS A 412 -2.03 5.90 3.68
N ILE A 413 -1.40 6.80 2.94
CA ILE A 413 -1.91 7.27 1.64
C ILE A 413 -1.55 6.22 0.58
N LEU A 414 -2.57 5.64 -0.05
CA LEU A 414 -2.42 4.63 -1.11
C LEU A 414 -2.36 5.26 -2.51
N ILE A 415 -3.08 6.37 -2.70
CA ILE A 415 -3.08 7.15 -3.94
C ILE A 415 -3.08 8.63 -3.58
N ARG A 416 -2.12 9.37 -4.11
CA ARG A 416 -2.01 10.83 -3.91
C ARG A 416 -1.98 11.60 -5.23
N TYR A 417 -2.35 12.87 -5.16
CA TYR A 417 -2.53 13.72 -6.33
C TYR A 417 -1.27 13.87 -7.20
N ALA A 418 -0.08 13.92 -6.58
CA ALA A 418 1.17 13.96 -7.31
C ALA A 418 1.34 12.73 -8.23
N ASP A 419 0.95 11.53 -7.77
CA ASP A 419 0.98 10.33 -8.63
C ASP A 419 0.00 10.45 -9.80
N VAL A 420 -1.20 11.02 -9.58
CA VAL A 420 -2.18 11.23 -10.67
C VAL A 420 -1.66 12.19 -11.73
N LEU A 421 -0.97 13.27 -11.33
CA LEU A 421 -0.31 14.17 -12.28
C LEU A 421 0.72 13.42 -13.12
N LEU A 422 1.56 12.61 -12.49
CA LEU A 422 2.59 11.83 -13.14
C LEU A 422 2.01 10.69 -13.99
N MET A 423 0.89 10.07 -13.58
CA MET A 423 0.16 9.08 -14.39
C MET A 423 -0.34 9.70 -15.69
N LYS A 424 -0.96 10.88 -15.64
CA LYS A 424 -1.39 11.60 -16.86
C LYS A 424 -0.22 11.98 -17.74
N ALA A 425 0.86 12.50 -17.15
CA ALA A 425 2.07 12.86 -17.89
C ALA A 425 2.65 11.64 -18.63
N GLU A 426 2.73 10.50 -17.96
CA GLU A 426 3.19 9.24 -18.56
C GLU A 426 2.33 8.82 -19.75
N ALA A 427 1.01 8.81 -19.56
CA ALA A 427 0.06 8.44 -20.60
C ALA A 427 0.19 9.32 -21.84
N LEU A 428 0.37 10.63 -21.67
CA LEU A 428 0.62 11.56 -22.77
C LEU A 428 1.96 11.29 -23.48
N ILE A 429 3.01 11.02 -22.71
CA ILE A 429 4.36 10.73 -23.24
C ILE A 429 4.34 9.43 -24.05
N GLU A 430 3.74 8.36 -23.54
CA GLU A 430 3.72 7.06 -24.22
C GLU A 430 2.91 7.10 -25.52
N GLN A 431 1.86 7.93 -25.59
CA GLN A 431 1.11 8.19 -26.80
C GLN A 431 1.82 9.17 -27.77
N ASN A 432 2.93 9.76 -27.38
CA ASN A 432 3.58 10.88 -28.08
C ASN A 432 2.60 12.03 -28.40
N LYS A 433 1.76 12.36 -27.41
CA LYS A 433 0.66 13.33 -27.52
C LYS A 433 0.86 14.44 -26.50
N ASP A 434 0.69 15.69 -26.91
CA ASP A 434 0.74 16.88 -26.05
C ASP A 434 1.88 16.85 -25.02
N LEU A 435 3.11 16.70 -25.52
CA LEU A 435 4.31 16.61 -24.69
C LEU A 435 4.55 17.86 -23.83
N ASP A 436 4.03 19.02 -24.24
CA ASP A 436 4.13 20.25 -23.44
C ASP A 436 3.25 20.17 -22.18
N THR A 437 2.03 19.68 -22.29
CA THR A 437 1.20 19.40 -21.11
C THR A 437 1.86 18.36 -20.21
N ALA A 438 2.44 17.30 -20.76
CA ALA A 438 3.17 16.31 -19.95
C ALA A 438 4.34 16.95 -19.19
N ARG A 439 5.12 17.83 -19.84
CA ARG A 439 6.20 18.59 -19.17
C ARG A 439 5.66 19.45 -18.03
N GLU A 440 4.56 20.15 -18.26
CA GLU A 440 3.98 21.05 -17.26
C GLU A 440 3.50 20.29 -16.01
N LEU A 441 2.87 19.13 -16.18
CA LEU A 441 2.46 18.26 -15.08
C LEU A 441 3.66 17.79 -14.24
N ILE A 442 4.76 17.43 -14.90
CA ILE A 442 6.02 17.08 -14.21
C ILE A 442 6.58 18.30 -13.48
N ASN A 443 6.62 19.46 -14.13
CA ASN A 443 7.15 20.69 -13.55
C ASN A 443 6.29 21.19 -12.38
N GLU A 444 4.99 20.93 -12.38
CA GLU A 444 4.12 21.22 -11.23
C GLU A 444 4.57 20.46 -9.97
N VAL A 445 4.91 19.18 -10.11
CA VAL A 445 5.47 18.36 -9.00
C VAL A 445 6.83 18.92 -8.56
N ARG A 446 7.70 19.31 -9.49
CA ARG A 446 9.00 19.90 -9.18
C ARG A 446 8.89 21.25 -8.47
N ARG A 447 7.92 22.09 -8.87
CA ARG A 447 7.64 23.35 -8.17
C ARG A 447 7.21 23.14 -6.73
N LYS A 448 6.47 22.06 -6.40
CA LYS A 448 6.19 21.70 -5.01
C LYS A 448 7.48 21.40 -4.25
N ALA A 449 8.38 20.60 -4.83
CA ALA A 449 9.66 20.29 -4.18
C ALA A 449 10.48 21.57 -3.95
N ALA A 450 10.51 22.49 -4.91
CA ALA A 450 11.19 23.78 -4.76
C ALA A 450 10.56 24.68 -3.69
N ARG A 451 9.22 24.76 -3.63
CA ARG A 451 8.51 25.51 -2.57
C ARG A 451 8.81 24.99 -1.17
N SER A 452 9.08 23.72 -1.03
CA SER A 452 9.41 23.12 0.26
C SER A 452 10.72 23.66 0.87
N LEU A 453 11.54 24.36 0.09
CA LEU A 453 12.72 25.07 0.56
C LEU A 453 12.41 26.45 1.15
N ASP A 454 11.22 27.00 0.92
CA ASP A 454 10.81 28.29 1.46
C ASP A 454 10.57 28.17 2.99
N PRO A 455 11.26 28.97 3.83
CA PRO A 455 11.06 28.98 5.28
C PRO A 455 9.62 29.23 5.72
N ALA A 456 8.80 29.85 4.87
CA ALA A 456 7.37 30.05 5.16
C ALA A 456 6.57 28.74 5.18
N TYR A 457 7.05 27.69 4.51
CA TYR A 457 6.34 26.43 4.38
C TYR A 457 6.96 25.30 5.20
N SER A 458 8.28 25.24 5.35
CA SER A 458 8.91 24.28 6.24
C SER A 458 10.38 24.48 6.46
N PRO A 459 10.78 24.68 7.63
CA PRO A 459 12.17 24.96 7.90
C PRO A 459 12.91 23.91 8.72
N VAL A 460 12.24 22.91 9.28
CA VAL A 460 12.87 22.09 10.32
C VAL A 460 13.55 20.81 9.83
N ASP A 461 13.30 20.39 8.59
CA ASP A 461 13.77 19.09 8.11
C ASP A 461 14.93 19.14 7.13
N PHE A 462 15.48 20.32 6.87
CA PHE A 462 16.66 20.45 6.04
C PHE A 462 17.56 21.59 6.54
N ASN A 463 18.83 21.52 6.20
CA ASN A 463 19.82 22.51 6.58
C ASN A 463 20.47 23.12 5.33
N ALA A 464 19.90 24.22 4.84
CA ALA A 464 20.39 24.92 3.66
C ALA A 464 21.79 25.54 3.84
N SER A 465 22.31 25.63 5.07
CA SER A 465 23.69 26.08 5.33
C SER A 465 24.73 25.00 5.05
N VAL A 466 24.31 23.73 5.00
CA VAL A 466 25.17 22.56 4.79
C VAL A 466 24.92 21.93 3.43
N ALA A 467 23.65 21.62 3.09
CA ALA A 467 23.29 21.03 1.81
C ALA A 467 23.02 22.10 0.72
N ARG A 468 23.45 21.81 -0.49
CA ARG A 468 23.18 22.64 -1.66
C ARG A 468 21.94 22.15 -2.37
N TYR A 469 20.78 22.62 -1.96
CA TYR A 469 19.52 22.24 -2.60
C TYR A 469 19.32 22.99 -3.92
N ALA A 470 19.02 22.24 -4.98
CA ALA A 470 18.73 22.79 -6.29
C ALA A 470 17.65 21.97 -6.99
N VAL A 471 16.53 22.62 -7.31
CA VAL A 471 15.43 22.04 -8.10
C VAL A 471 15.06 23.01 -9.20
N GLY A 472 15.20 22.57 -10.45
CA GLY A 472 14.83 23.33 -11.64
C GLY A 472 13.70 22.66 -12.41
N GLU A 473 13.04 23.41 -13.27
CA GLU A 473 12.00 22.91 -14.17
C GLU A 473 12.62 22.39 -15.47
N TYR A 474 12.05 21.32 -16.03
CA TYR A 474 12.45 20.84 -17.35
C TYR A 474 12.12 21.88 -18.43
N PRO A 475 13.09 22.29 -19.25
CA PRO A 475 12.87 23.28 -20.30
C PRO A 475 12.11 22.70 -21.50
N ALA A 476 11.47 23.56 -22.29
CA ALA A 476 10.85 23.16 -23.55
C ALA A 476 11.89 22.74 -24.61
N THR A 477 13.05 23.35 -24.57
CA THR A 477 14.12 23.05 -25.52
C THR A 477 14.66 21.64 -25.29
N GLY A 478 14.66 20.82 -26.35
CA GLY A 478 15.12 19.43 -26.27
C GLY A 478 14.10 18.45 -25.69
N TRP A 479 12.86 18.87 -25.39
CA TRP A 479 11.81 18.04 -24.83
C TRP A 479 11.20 17.11 -25.89
N THR A 480 11.90 16.03 -26.20
CA THR A 480 11.46 14.94 -27.08
C THR A 480 10.79 13.85 -26.28
N GLN A 481 9.99 12.98 -26.91
CA GLN A 481 9.35 11.84 -26.24
C GLN A 481 10.36 10.97 -25.48
N SER A 482 11.52 10.68 -26.08
CA SER A 482 12.57 9.86 -25.44
C SER A 482 13.14 10.53 -24.18
N TYR A 483 13.40 11.84 -24.24
CA TYR A 483 13.86 12.60 -23.08
C TYR A 483 12.77 12.72 -22.02
N ALA A 484 11.54 13.03 -22.42
CA ALA A 484 10.38 13.13 -21.56
C ALA A 484 10.11 11.83 -20.77
N ARG A 485 10.23 10.66 -21.43
CA ARG A 485 10.10 9.35 -20.80
C ARG A 485 11.14 9.15 -19.69
N LYS A 486 12.40 9.48 -19.95
CA LYS A 486 13.46 9.39 -18.92
C LYS A 486 13.20 10.37 -17.77
N ALA A 487 12.83 11.61 -18.09
CA ALA A 487 12.52 12.63 -17.11
C ALA A 487 11.34 12.23 -16.22
N LEU A 488 10.25 11.72 -16.80
CA LEU A 488 9.10 11.22 -16.07
C LEU A 488 9.47 10.07 -15.13
N ARG A 489 10.17 9.05 -15.64
CA ARG A 489 10.58 7.89 -14.83
C ARG A 489 11.46 8.29 -13.64
N MET A 490 12.35 9.27 -13.85
CA MET A 490 13.13 9.85 -12.77
C MET A 490 12.26 10.65 -11.81
N GLU A 491 11.33 11.47 -12.30
CA GLU A 491 10.45 12.28 -11.44
C GLU A 491 9.53 11.39 -10.58
N ARG A 492 8.98 10.30 -11.15
CA ARG A 492 8.25 9.29 -10.38
C ARG A 492 9.13 8.71 -9.28
N ARG A 493 10.38 8.36 -9.59
CA ARG A 493 11.33 7.83 -8.62
C ARG A 493 11.59 8.79 -7.48
N LEU A 494 11.88 10.08 -7.76
CA LEU A 494 12.18 11.09 -6.75
C LEU A 494 10.97 11.45 -5.90
N GLU A 495 9.80 11.58 -6.53
CA GLU A 495 8.56 11.97 -5.85
C GLU A 495 7.99 10.84 -5.00
N LEU A 496 7.96 9.63 -5.53
CA LEU A 496 7.30 8.46 -4.93
C LEU A 496 8.26 7.50 -4.22
N ALA A 497 9.54 7.87 -4.07
CA ALA A 497 10.54 7.07 -3.37
C ALA A 497 10.07 6.65 -1.99
N MET A 498 10.33 5.41 -1.60
CA MET A 498 9.98 4.82 -0.31
C MET A 498 8.45 4.79 -0.03
N GLU A 499 7.63 4.64 -1.10
CA GLU A 499 6.17 4.48 -1.00
C GLU A 499 5.69 3.10 -1.52
N GLY A 500 6.60 2.15 -1.73
CA GLY A 500 6.27 0.78 -2.18
C GLY A 500 5.86 0.70 -3.66
N LEU A 501 6.32 1.61 -4.52
CA LEU A 501 5.91 1.71 -5.92
C LEU A 501 7.01 1.40 -6.93
N ARG A 502 8.29 1.56 -6.56
CA ARG A 502 9.42 1.47 -7.49
C ARG A 502 9.49 0.13 -8.21
N TRP A 503 9.35 -0.98 -7.50
CA TRP A 503 9.36 -2.32 -8.09
C TRP A 503 8.32 -2.48 -9.18
N PHE A 504 7.09 -2.09 -8.90
CA PHE A 504 5.98 -2.21 -9.84
C PHE A 504 6.14 -1.31 -11.06
N ASP A 505 6.73 -0.13 -10.91
CA ASP A 505 7.10 0.75 -12.02
C ASP A 505 8.16 0.10 -12.91
N LEU A 506 9.21 -0.49 -12.34
CA LEU A 506 10.25 -1.19 -13.10
C LEU A 506 9.70 -2.39 -13.89
N VAL A 507 8.82 -3.19 -13.26
CA VAL A 507 8.18 -4.36 -13.89
C VAL A 507 7.32 -3.92 -15.09
N ARG A 508 6.40 -2.96 -14.89
CA ARG A 508 5.52 -2.51 -15.97
C ARG A 508 6.23 -1.76 -17.10
N TRP A 509 7.39 -1.17 -16.82
CA TRP A 509 8.26 -0.56 -17.85
C TRP A 509 9.12 -1.58 -18.59
N GLY A 510 9.12 -2.84 -18.16
CA GLY A 510 9.96 -3.88 -18.75
C GLY A 510 11.47 -3.68 -18.50
N THR A 511 11.82 -2.96 -17.43
CA THR A 511 13.23 -2.61 -17.11
C THR A 511 13.72 -3.22 -15.80
N ALA A 512 12.91 -4.02 -15.12
CA ALA A 512 13.24 -4.57 -13.80
C ALA A 512 14.52 -5.42 -13.86
N VAL A 513 14.60 -6.37 -14.77
CA VAL A 513 15.74 -7.30 -14.87
C VAL A 513 17.05 -6.54 -15.14
N GLU A 514 17.05 -5.61 -16.09
CA GLU A 514 18.24 -4.82 -16.42
C GLU A 514 18.65 -3.93 -15.24
N THR A 515 17.70 -3.17 -14.69
CA THR A 515 17.96 -2.20 -13.63
C THR A 515 18.45 -2.87 -12.35
N VAL A 516 17.77 -3.94 -11.93
CA VAL A 516 18.10 -4.63 -10.67
C VAL A 516 19.40 -5.40 -10.77
N ASN A 517 19.70 -6.07 -11.89
CA ASN A 517 20.99 -6.73 -12.06
C ASN A 517 22.16 -5.73 -12.11
N ALA A 518 21.96 -4.56 -12.71
CA ALA A 518 22.96 -3.49 -12.66
C ALA A 518 23.18 -2.99 -11.22
N TYR A 519 22.09 -2.88 -10.45
CA TYR A 519 22.13 -2.54 -9.03
C TYR A 519 22.89 -3.61 -8.21
N TYR A 520 22.57 -4.90 -8.36
CA TYR A 520 23.29 -5.99 -7.68
C TYR A 520 24.79 -5.99 -7.99
N ALA A 521 25.15 -5.74 -9.25
CA ALA A 521 26.56 -5.66 -9.65
C ALA A 521 27.30 -4.46 -9.02
N ALA A 522 26.58 -3.36 -8.73
CA ALA A 522 27.14 -2.20 -8.03
C ALA A 522 27.23 -2.43 -6.52
N GLU A 523 26.13 -2.89 -5.91
CA GLU A 523 26.04 -3.12 -4.46
C GLU A 523 26.91 -4.30 -4.00
N GLY A 524 27.08 -5.35 -4.81
CA GLY A 524 27.95 -6.48 -4.50
C GLY A 524 29.41 -6.09 -4.28
N LYS A 525 29.84 -4.91 -4.77
CA LYS A 525 31.16 -4.35 -4.47
C LYS A 525 31.25 -3.74 -3.07
N LEU A 526 30.11 -3.38 -2.49
CA LEU A 526 29.99 -2.74 -1.17
C LEU A 526 29.53 -3.73 -0.11
N ARG A 527 28.68 -4.69 -0.49
CA ARG A 527 27.99 -5.62 0.39
C ARG A 527 28.09 -7.04 -0.15
N SER A 528 28.88 -7.89 0.51
CA SER A 528 29.15 -9.25 0.05
C SER A 528 27.91 -10.13 -0.06
N TYR A 529 26.81 -9.81 0.63
CA TYR A 529 25.59 -10.60 0.55
C TYR A 529 24.83 -10.46 -0.78
N TYR A 530 25.20 -9.48 -1.63
CA TYR A 530 24.74 -9.42 -3.02
C TYR A 530 25.61 -10.24 -3.99
N GLU A 531 26.70 -10.85 -3.52
CA GLU A 531 27.55 -11.68 -4.38
C GLU A 531 26.75 -12.88 -4.91
N GLY A 532 26.61 -12.98 -6.22
CA GLY A 532 25.81 -14.01 -6.88
C GLY A 532 24.32 -13.73 -6.97
N ALA A 533 23.83 -12.60 -6.43
CA ALA A 533 22.44 -12.19 -6.60
C ALA A 533 22.13 -11.93 -8.08
N SER A 534 20.97 -12.41 -8.53
CA SER A 534 20.53 -12.25 -9.91
C SER A 534 19.01 -12.24 -9.98
N LEU A 535 18.47 -11.51 -10.95
CA LEU A 535 17.05 -11.45 -11.26
C LEU A 535 16.84 -11.88 -12.71
N THR A 536 15.85 -12.74 -12.98
CA THR A 536 15.40 -13.09 -14.32
C THR A 536 13.90 -12.78 -14.48
N GLU A 537 13.37 -12.98 -15.68
CA GLU A 537 11.93 -12.77 -15.94
C GLU A 537 11.03 -13.72 -15.10
N ASN A 538 11.57 -14.85 -14.62
CA ASN A 538 10.80 -15.80 -13.82
C ASN A 538 10.49 -15.27 -12.42
N GLU A 539 11.36 -14.45 -11.86
CA GLU A 539 11.23 -13.88 -10.51
C GLU A 539 10.45 -12.56 -10.50
N LEU A 540 9.96 -12.05 -11.66
CA LEU A 540 9.18 -10.81 -11.68
C LEU A 540 7.89 -10.92 -10.88
N TYR A 541 7.28 -12.09 -10.88
CA TYR A 541 6.04 -12.39 -10.17
C TYR A 541 6.24 -13.58 -9.24
N PHE A 542 5.55 -13.56 -8.10
CA PHE A 542 5.50 -14.71 -7.23
C PHE A 542 4.76 -15.89 -7.89
N PRO A 543 5.24 -17.12 -7.69
CA PRO A 543 4.43 -18.31 -7.92
C PRO A 543 3.24 -18.33 -6.94
N ILE A 544 2.32 -19.26 -7.14
CA ILE A 544 1.27 -19.54 -6.15
C ILE A 544 1.95 -20.04 -4.87
N PRO A 545 1.58 -19.54 -3.67
CA PRO A 545 2.20 -19.95 -2.43
C PRO A 545 2.04 -21.47 -2.20
N LEU A 546 3.10 -22.12 -1.72
CA LEU A 546 3.14 -23.57 -1.53
C LEU A 546 1.98 -24.08 -0.67
N ASN A 547 1.69 -23.39 0.46
CA ASN A 547 0.56 -23.73 1.33
C ASN A 547 -0.78 -23.73 0.59
N GLN A 548 -0.95 -22.86 -0.40
CA GLN A 548 -2.19 -22.79 -1.18
C GLN A 548 -2.27 -23.90 -2.21
N VAL A 549 -1.13 -24.27 -2.82
CA VAL A 549 -1.05 -25.42 -3.72
C VAL A 549 -1.37 -26.71 -2.99
N ASP A 550 -0.83 -26.89 -1.79
CA ASP A 550 -1.07 -28.07 -0.96
C ASP A 550 -2.55 -28.19 -0.54
N ASN A 551 -3.18 -27.07 -0.20
CA ASN A 551 -4.59 -27.03 0.22
C ASN A 551 -5.55 -27.23 -0.97
N ALA A 552 -5.28 -26.62 -2.12
CA ALA A 552 -6.17 -26.62 -3.28
C ALA A 552 -5.91 -27.82 -4.25
N GLY A 553 -4.80 -28.54 -4.10
CA GLY A 553 -4.46 -29.68 -4.91
C GLY A 553 -4.33 -29.35 -6.41
N ASN A 554 -5.09 -30.04 -7.26
CA ASN A 554 -5.02 -29.88 -8.71
C ASN A 554 -5.59 -28.55 -9.25
N LEU A 555 -6.29 -27.77 -8.43
CA LEU A 555 -6.87 -26.49 -8.86
C LEU A 555 -5.80 -25.40 -9.07
N TYR A 556 -4.66 -25.54 -8.37
CA TYR A 556 -3.58 -24.55 -8.34
C TYR A 556 -2.25 -25.10 -8.92
N LYS A 557 -2.32 -26.22 -9.63
CA LYS A 557 -1.15 -26.83 -10.31
C LYS A 557 -1.01 -26.34 -11.73
#